data_dc65a1e35d1af53a7c70289a6be04ef8
#
_entry.id   dc65a1e35d1af53a7c70289a6be04ef8
#
_cell.length_a   1.000
_cell.length_b   1.000
_cell.length_c   1.000
_cell.angle_alpha   90.00
_cell.angle_beta   90.00
_cell.angle_gamma   90.00
#
_symmetry.space_group_name_H-M   'P 1'
#
loop_
_entity.id
_entity.type
_entity.pdbx_description
1 polymer ?
#
loop_
_entity_poly.entity_id
_entity_poly.type
_entity_poly.pdbx_seq_one_letter_code
_entity_poly.pdbx_strand_id
1 'polypeptide(L)'
;DHRDLHSFPTRRSSDLTIGGAPGDSLTPVDIVKFTYAYCEKLRERRPKAEGERYKVVVGKDARISGEMVENIVCGTLVACGIDVVRAGFASTPTTEMAVIFEQADGGIILTASHNPKQWNALKLLNEKGEFLNAEEGAAILECAEKEEFNFADVDTLGSIVEEDFTDRHIDAVLALDAVDAEAVRKAGFKVVLDAVNSVGGIIMPRLLQRMGVECIEVNCNPDGHFAHNPEPLPANLVELSEAVVKNGAHLGISVDPDVDRLALICEDGKPFGEEYTLVSVADYLFSRIYAEAENTGKSLEELSAPYTFTSVSNLSSSRALRDVTEKFGGEYCAAAVGEVNVTTKMKEIGSLIGGEGNGGVIYPALHYGRDAMVGIALFLTNLAYRKCKVSELQKSYPQYFIAKNKIQLSDKALIDKILDSMKEIYASENVNDIDGVKISFEADRKWVHLRRSNTEPIIRIYAEAPTEKAAEELAGEIIGIAEKIINQ
;
A
#
# COMPACT_ATOMS: atom_id res chain seq x y z
N ASP A 1 -1.00 29.11 25.81
CA ASP A 1 -0.64 28.56 24.52
C ASP A 1 0.16 27.27 24.71
N HIS A 2 -0.54 26.20 25.08
CA HIS A 2 0.00 24.86 25.01
C HIS A 2 -0.35 24.34 23.63
N ARG A 3 0.52 24.53 22.66
CA ARG A 3 0.49 23.78 21.40
C ARG A 3 0.81 22.35 21.76
N ASP A 4 -0.17 21.47 21.52
CA ASP A 4 0.00 20.03 21.68
C ASP A 4 1.12 19.54 20.77
N LEU A 5 2.31 19.31 21.33
CA LEU A 5 3.47 18.70 20.71
C LEU A 5 3.26 17.22 20.33
N HIS A 6 2.03 16.73 20.38
CA HIS A 6 1.66 15.34 20.11
C HIS A 6 1.09 15.06 18.72
N SER A 7 1.24 15.96 17.76
CA SER A 7 0.66 15.81 16.42
C SER A 7 1.56 15.20 15.35
N PHE A 8 2.75 14.73 15.68
CA PHE A 8 3.50 13.89 14.75
C PHE A 8 3.00 12.45 14.85
N PRO A 9 2.37 11.91 13.79
CA PRO A 9 1.87 10.55 13.82
C PRO A 9 3.02 9.57 13.91
N THR A 10 2.97 8.70 14.90
CA THR A 10 3.92 7.63 15.21
C THR A 10 3.96 6.49 14.18
N ARG A 11 3.44 6.70 12.97
CA ARG A 11 3.37 5.68 11.92
C ARG A 11 3.60 6.33 10.56
N ARG A 12 4.77 6.11 9.97
CA ARG A 12 5.30 6.67 8.73
C ARG A 12 5.72 8.13 8.92
N SER A 13 6.83 8.52 8.32
CA SER A 13 7.16 9.94 8.18
C SER A 13 5.89 10.67 7.75
N SER A 14 5.45 11.60 8.56
CA SER A 14 4.16 12.26 8.39
C SER A 14 4.06 12.88 7.00
N ASP A 15 3.07 12.46 6.23
CA ASP A 15 2.69 13.20 5.02
C ASP A 15 2.36 14.62 5.44
N LEU A 16 3.17 15.58 5.01
CA LEU A 16 3.05 16.98 5.38
C LEU A 16 2.94 17.84 4.12
N THR A 17 2.28 18.97 4.24
CA THR A 17 2.29 19.98 3.17
C THR A 17 3.67 20.59 3.07
N ILE A 18 4.14 20.86 1.85
CA ILE A 18 5.41 21.53 1.59
C ILE A 18 5.28 23.02 1.90
N GLY A 19 6.29 23.59 2.55
CA GLY A 19 6.37 25.02 2.88
C GLY A 19 5.83 25.32 4.28
N GLY A 20 5.75 26.59 4.64
CA GLY A 20 5.30 27.02 5.98
C GLY A 20 6.42 27.12 7.01
N ALA A 21 6.10 26.96 8.29
CA ALA A 21 7.05 27.02 9.39
C ALA A 21 7.60 25.64 9.73
N PRO A 22 8.89 25.54 10.16
CA PRO A 22 9.45 24.29 10.66
C PRO A 22 8.60 23.70 11.81
N GLY A 23 8.37 22.40 11.75
CA GLY A 23 7.55 21.67 12.73
C GLY A 23 6.04 21.64 12.46
N ASP A 24 5.52 22.56 11.62
CA ASP A 24 4.11 22.57 11.22
C ASP A 24 3.88 21.93 9.82
N SER A 25 4.93 21.82 9.03
CA SER A 25 4.91 21.35 7.64
C SER A 25 6.29 20.81 7.25
N LEU A 26 6.42 20.19 6.08
CA LEU A 26 7.68 19.66 5.60
C LEU A 26 8.53 20.78 5.00
N THR A 27 9.44 21.33 5.80
CA THR A 27 10.40 22.38 5.40
C THR A 27 11.81 21.79 5.19
N PRO A 28 12.72 22.53 4.52
CA PRO A 28 14.12 22.09 4.40
C PRO A 28 14.78 21.73 5.74
N VAL A 29 14.45 22.46 6.81
CA VAL A 29 14.99 22.18 8.16
C VAL A 29 14.48 20.84 8.70
N ASP A 30 13.20 20.56 8.53
CA ASP A 30 12.60 19.29 8.96
C ASP A 30 13.19 18.10 8.17
N ILE A 31 13.40 18.27 6.86
CA ILE A 31 14.04 17.26 6.02
C ILE A 31 15.45 16.92 6.53
N VAL A 32 16.26 17.93 6.85
CA VAL A 32 17.61 17.71 7.43
C VAL A 32 17.51 16.97 8.76
N LYS A 33 16.63 17.42 9.67
CA LYS A 33 16.46 16.82 11.00
C LYS A 33 16.09 15.33 10.92
N PHE A 34 15.06 15.00 10.14
CA PHE A 34 14.59 13.62 10.02
C PHE A 34 15.59 12.72 9.29
N THR A 35 16.25 13.24 8.24
CA THR A 35 17.29 12.48 7.53
C THR A 35 18.49 12.21 8.44
N TYR A 36 18.94 13.19 9.22
CA TYR A 36 20.02 13.00 10.19
C TYR A 36 19.64 11.97 11.26
N ALA A 37 18.45 12.12 11.85
CA ALA A 37 17.96 11.18 12.86
C ALA A 37 17.85 9.74 12.31
N TYR A 38 17.42 9.59 11.06
CA TYR A 38 17.43 8.29 10.39
C TYR A 38 18.84 7.71 10.28
N CYS A 39 19.86 8.52 9.92
CA CYS A 39 21.26 8.09 9.87
C CYS A 39 21.76 7.57 11.23
N GLU A 40 21.46 8.31 12.31
CA GLU A 40 21.86 7.89 13.66
C GLU A 40 21.20 6.56 14.07
N LYS A 41 19.89 6.43 13.85
CA LYS A 41 19.17 5.19 14.17
C LYS A 41 19.56 4.01 13.28
N LEU A 42 19.93 4.27 12.03
CA LEU A 42 20.49 3.25 11.15
C LEU A 42 21.84 2.73 11.68
N ARG A 43 22.73 3.60 12.16
CA ARG A 43 24.01 3.21 12.77
C ARG A 43 23.82 2.43 14.07
N GLU A 44 22.91 2.86 14.94
CA GLU A 44 22.58 2.15 16.18
C GLU A 44 22.05 0.74 15.91
N ARG A 45 21.18 0.60 14.91
CA ARG A 45 20.57 -0.69 14.54
C ARG A 45 21.56 -1.64 13.86
N ARG A 46 22.46 -1.11 13.06
CA ARG A 46 23.43 -1.88 12.26
C ARG A 46 24.86 -1.37 12.45
N PRO A 47 25.46 -1.57 13.63
CA PRO A 47 26.84 -1.15 13.84
C PRO A 47 27.77 -1.87 12.86
N LYS A 48 28.63 -1.10 12.18
CA LYS A 48 29.63 -1.57 11.22
C LYS A 48 31.04 -1.46 11.79
N ALA A 49 31.95 -2.26 11.24
CA ALA A 49 33.35 -2.17 11.58
C ALA A 49 33.97 -0.85 11.10
N GLU A 50 35.09 -0.44 11.73
CA GLU A 50 35.82 0.76 11.34
C GLU A 50 36.24 0.67 9.87
N GLY A 51 35.92 1.70 9.09
CA GLY A 51 36.21 1.79 7.64
C GLY A 51 35.09 1.21 6.74
N GLU A 52 34.10 0.52 7.27
CA GLU A 52 32.92 0.11 6.50
C GLU A 52 31.94 1.28 6.33
N ARG A 53 31.42 1.44 5.11
CA ARG A 53 30.50 2.54 4.80
C ARG A 53 29.05 2.08 4.80
N TYR A 54 28.15 2.94 5.25
CA TYR A 54 26.72 2.74 5.12
C TYR A 54 26.27 3.15 3.71
N LYS A 55 25.25 2.45 3.20
CA LYS A 55 24.63 2.71 1.90
C LYS A 55 23.10 2.87 2.07
N VAL A 56 22.53 3.91 1.49
CA VAL A 56 21.10 4.20 1.51
C VAL A 56 20.59 4.44 0.09
N VAL A 57 19.50 3.78 -0.28
CA VAL A 57 18.80 4.04 -1.54
C VAL A 57 17.80 5.16 -1.37
N VAL A 58 17.72 6.09 -2.33
CA VAL A 58 16.73 7.18 -2.33
C VAL A 58 15.96 7.17 -3.64
N GLY A 59 14.64 6.98 -3.57
CA GLY A 59 13.73 7.05 -4.71
C GLY A 59 12.63 8.08 -4.49
N LYS A 60 12.01 8.57 -5.57
CA LYS A 60 10.92 9.54 -5.49
C LYS A 60 9.83 9.30 -6.53
N ASP A 61 8.59 9.68 -6.20
CA ASP A 61 7.54 9.85 -7.20
C ASP A 61 7.72 11.16 -8.01
N ALA A 62 6.79 11.48 -8.90
CA ALA A 62 6.92 12.67 -9.76
C ALA A 62 6.40 13.97 -9.13
N ARG A 63 6.12 14.01 -7.81
CA ARG A 63 5.67 15.25 -7.15
C ARG A 63 6.60 16.41 -7.42
N ILE A 64 6.03 17.60 -7.70
CA ILE A 64 6.76 18.83 -8.05
C ILE A 64 7.85 19.17 -7.01
N SER A 65 7.59 18.90 -5.73
CA SER A 65 8.57 19.12 -4.65
C SER A 65 9.67 18.06 -4.58
N GLY A 66 9.57 16.97 -5.34
CA GLY A 66 10.44 15.80 -5.25
C GLY A 66 11.92 16.14 -5.41
N GLU A 67 12.28 16.94 -6.42
CA GLU A 67 13.69 17.32 -6.68
C GLU A 67 14.30 18.11 -5.52
N MET A 68 13.56 19.07 -4.98
CA MET A 68 14.03 19.87 -3.82
C MET A 68 14.25 18.98 -2.60
N VAL A 69 13.30 18.11 -2.30
CA VAL A 69 13.37 17.19 -1.14
C VAL A 69 14.53 16.21 -1.32
N GLU A 70 14.67 15.61 -2.51
CA GLU A 70 15.74 14.65 -2.84
C GLU A 70 17.13 15.26 -2.68
N ASN A 71 17.35 16.49 -3.18
CA ASN A 71 18.63 17.16 -3.05
C ASN A 71 19.01 17.40 -1.60
N ILE A 72 18.06 17.76 -0.73
CA ILE A 72 18.32 17.95 0.69
C ILE A 72 18.61 16.62 1.39
N VAL A 73 17.80 15.59 1.13
CA VAL A 73 17.99 14.24 1.69
C VAL A 73 19.35 13.69 1.29
N CYS A 74 19.67 13.65 -0.01
CA CYS A 74 20.95 13.13 -0.49
C CYS A 74 22.14 13.93 0.05
N GLY A 75 22.06 15.26 0.08
CA GLY A 75 23.09 16.11 0.66
C GLY A 75 23.31 15.85 2.15
N THR A 76 22.23 15.65 2.91
CA THR A 76 22.29 15.33 4.34
C THR A 76 22.90 13.95 4.59
N LEU A 77 22.51 12.92 3.80
CA LEU A 77 23.10 11.57 3.88
C LEU A 77 24.61 11.63 3.62
N VAL A 78 25.03 12.33 2.56
CA VAL A 78 26.46 12.54 2.24
C VAL A 78 27.19 13.24 3.38
N ALA A 79 26.57 14.30 3.95
CA ALA A 79 27.14 15.01 5.11
C ALA A 79 27.22 14.13 6.36
N CYS A 80 26.38 13.10 6.47
CA CYS A 80 26.48 12.07 7.50
C CYS A 80 27.50 10.95 7.17
N GLY A 81 28.27 11.05 6.06
CA GLY A 81 29.23 10.02 5.67
C GLY A 81 28.60 8.73 5.12
N ILE A 82 27.39 8.81 4.59
CA ILE A 82 26.63 7.68 4.02
C ILE A 82 26.69 7.76 2.48
N ASP A 83 26.99 6.63 1.84
CA ASP A 83 26.91 6.50 0.39
C ASP A 83 25.45 6.38 -0.05
N VAL A 84 25.08 7.11 -1.08
CA VAL A 84 23.73 7.22 -1.60
C VAL A 84 23.62 6.58 -2.98
N VAL A 85 22.66 5.69 -3.16
CA VAL A 85 22.22 5.26 -4.49
C VAL A 85 20.92 6.01 -4.81
N ARG A 86 21.00 6.96 -5.73
CA ARG A 86 19.85 7.74 -6.17
C ARG A 86 19.12 6.99 -7.27
N ALA A 87 17.93 6.46 -6.96
CA ALA A 87 17.09 5.75 -7.91
C ALA A 87 16.31 6.69 -8.86
N GLY A 88 16.28 7.98 -8.56
CA GLY A 88 15.54 8.98 -9.34
C GLY A 88 14.02 8.75 -9.28
N PHE A 89 13.36 8.81 -10.42
CA PHE A 89 11.95 8.45 -10.53
C PHE A 89 11.76 6.94 -10.34
N ALA A 90 11.27 6.56 -9.17
CA ALA A 90 11.04 5.18 -8.79
C ALA A 90 9.71 5.05 -8.02
N SER A 91 9.03 3.94 -8.20
CA SER A 91 7.87 3.61 -7.37
C SER A 91 8.30 3.25 -5.94
N THR A 92 7.33 3.26 -5.02
CA THR A 92 7.54 2.73 -3.67
C THR A 92 8.10 1.30 -3.73
N PRO A 93 7.44 0.31 -4.40
CA PRO A 93 7.99 -1.04 -4.46
C PRO A 93 9.32 -1.14 -5.24
N THR A 94 9.56 -0.32 -6.26
CA THR A 94 10.88 -0.31 -6.94
C THR A 94 11.99 0.15 -6.01
N THR A 95 11.73 1.13 -5.15
CA THR A 95 12.71 1.60 -4.16
C THR A 95 12.95 0.56 -3.06
N GLU A 96 11.91 -0.14 -2.62
CA GLU A 96 12.01 -1.27 -1.68
C GLU A 96 12.87 -2.40 -2.26
N MET A 97 12.61 -2.79 -3.52
CA MET A 97 13.42 -3.78 -4.24
C MET A 97 14.86 -3.30 -4.47
N ALA A 98 15.08 -2.01 -4.73
CA ALA A 98 16.43 -1.46 -4.91
C ALA A 98 17.27 -1.58 -3.64
N VAL A 99 16.69 -1.42 -2.43
CA VAL A 99 17.38 -1.68 -1.16
C VAL A 99 17.88 -3.13 -1.10
N ILE A 100 17.04 -4.08 -1.51
CA ILE A 100 17.38 -5.52 -1.55
C ILE A 100 18.46 -5.80 -2.59
N PHE A 101 18.31 -5.27 -3.80
CA PHE A 101 19.25 -5.47 -4.91
C PHE A 101 20.65 -4.93 -4.60
N GLU A 102 20.70 -3.78 -3.94
CA GLU A 102 21.94 -3.11 -3.56
C GLU A 102 22.53 -3.62 -2.23
N GLN A 103 21.82 -4.50 -1.53
CA GLN A 103 22.16 -4.89 -0.17
C GLN A 103 22.46 -3.67 0.71
N ALA A 104 21.62 -2.62 0.52
CA ALA A 104 21.76 -1.36 1.22
C ALA A 104 21.37 -1.50 2.70
N ASP A 105 21.82 -0.57 3.53
CA ASP A 105 21.51 -0.57 4.96
C ASP A 105 20.13 -0.03 5.25
N GLY A 106 19.51 0.60 4.25
CA GLY A 106 18.15 1.09 4.28
C GLY A 106 17.79 1.92 3.05
N GLY A 107 16.63 2.56 3.08
CA GLY A 107 16.15 3.40 1.99
C GLY A 107 15.25 4.54 2.46
N ILE A 108 15.08 5.52 1.59
CA ILE A 108 14.15 6.64 1.78
C ILE A 108 13.34 6.82 0.51
N ILE A 109 12.01 6.78 0.61
CA ILE A 109 11.11 7.05 -0.50
C ILE A 109 10.48 8.43 -0.29
N LEU A 110 10.56 9.28 -1.31
CA LEU A 110 10.03 10.64 -1.29
C LEU A 110 8.68 10.67 -2.00
N THR A 111 7.61 10.48 -1.25
CA THR A 111 6.24 10.42 -1.74
C THR A 111 5.24 10.64 -0.61
N ALA A 112 4.08 11.17 -0.94
CA ALA A 112 2.91 11.18 -0.06
C ALA A 112 1.78 10.32 -0.64
N SER A 113 2.12 9.25 -1.40
CA SER A 113 1.17 8.31 -2.01
C SER A 113 0.01 9.04 -2.72
N HIS A 114 -1.22 8.72 -2.39
CA HIS A 114 -2.45 9.28 -2.97
C HIS A 114 -2.85 10.68 -2.45
N ASN A 115 -2.05 11.31 -1.59
CA ASN A 115 -2.33 12.67 -1.13
C ASN A 115 -2.12 13.69 -2.26
N PRO A 116 -2.86 14.84 -2.25
CA PRO A 116 -2.73 15.87 -3.26
C PRO A 116 -1.31 16.43 -3.42
N LYS A 117 -1.05 17.14 -4.53
CA LYS A 117 0.28 17.57 -4.99
C LYS A 117 1.09 18.42 -4.02
N GLN A 118 0.43 19.14 -3.10
CA GLN A 118 1.09 19.97 -2.08
C GLN A 118 1.70 19.17 -0.92
N TRP A 119 1.43 17.88 -0.82
CA TRP A 119 1.96 16.99 0.21
C TRP A 119 3.23 16.29 -0.28
N ASN A 120 4.12 16.00 0.65
CA ASN A 120 5.24 15.08 0.45
C ASN A 120 5.65 14.45 1.80
N ALA A 121 6.51 13.42 1.76
CA ALA A 121 7.00 12.76 2.96
C ALA A 121 8.33 12.05 2.71
N LEU A 122 9.00 11.69 3.80
CA LEU A 122 10.12 10.76 3.82
C LEU A 122 9.60 9.44 4.38
N LYS A 123 9.36 8.44 3.53
CA LYS A 123 9.03 7.09 3.95
C LYS A 123 10.33 6.31 4.14
N LEU A 124 10.59 5.86 5.37
CA LEU A 124 11.87 5.28 5.78
C LEU A 124 11.82 3.76 5.74
N LEU A 125 12.84 3.15 5.14
CA LEU A 125 12.96 1.71 4.97
C LEU A 125 14.13 1.15 5.82
N ASN A 126 13.99 -0.10 6.24
CA ASN A 126 15.07 -0.89 6.82
C ASN A 126 15.92 -1.58 5.72
N GLU A 127 16.90 -2.38 6.12
CA GLU A 127 17.82 -3.11 5.21
C GLU A 127 17.16 -4.23 4.40
N LYS A 128 15.90 -4.54 4.70
CA LYS A 128 15.10 -5.51 3.94
C LYS A 128 14.20 -4.85 2.91
N GLY A 129 14.31 -3.52 2.76
CA GLY A 129 13.42 -2.74 1.90
C GLY A 129 11.99 -2.61 2.46
N GLU A 130 11.81 -2.68 3.77
CA GLU A 130 10.50 -2.64 4.42
C GLU A 130 10.34 -1.38 5.24
N PHE A 131 9.12 -0.89 5.37
CA PHE A 131 8.84 0.26 6.22
C PHE A 131 9.21 0.01 7.68
N LEU A 132 9.76 1.04 8.31
CA LEU A 132 10.02 1.02 9.74
C LEU A 132 8.72 0.86 10.53
N ASN A 133 8.78 0.12 11.62
CA ASN A 133 7.66 -0.06 12.53
C ASN A 133 7.44 1.19 13.42
N ALA A 134 6.37 1.17 14.23
CA ALA A 134 6.00 2.31 15.07
C ALA A 134 7.07 2.67 16.12
N GLU A 135 7.76 1.67 16.69
CA GLU A 135 8.81 1.86 17.70
C GLU A 135 10.05 2.50 17.06
N GLU A 136 10.49 1.99 15.91
CA GLU A 136 11.58 2.57 15.12
C GLU A 136 11.29 4.02 14.70
N GLY A 137 10.06 4.28 14.25
CA GLY A 137 9.61 5.63 13.89
C GLY A 137 9.62 6.58 15.10
N ALA A 138 9.16 6.15 16.27
CA ALA A 138 9.19 6.95 17.50
C ALA A 138 10.63 7.27 17.93
N ALA A 139 11.56 6.33 17.81
CA ALA A 139 12.97 6.55 18.12
C ALA A 139 13.62 7.58 17.20
N ILE A 140 13.23 7.63 15.91
CA ILE A 140 13.70 8.65 14.96
C ILE A 140 13.15 10.03 15.34
N LEU A 141 11.87 10.13 15.69
CA LEU A 141 11.26 11.38 16.15
C LEU A 141 11.98 11.92 17.40
N GLU A 142 12.18 11.08 18.40
CA GLU A 142 12.93 11.46 19.62
C GLU A 142 14.34 11.95 19.31
N CYS A 143 15.04 11.32 18.37
CA CYS A 143 16.37 11.75 17.94
C CYS A 143 16.32 13.09 17.22
N ALA A 144 15.33 13.30 16.32
CA ALA A 144 15.18 14.55 15.58
C ALA A 144 14.85 15.75 16.49
N GLU A 145 14.09 15.53 17.57
CA GLU A 145 13.74 16.57 18.54
C GLU A 145 14.93 17.08 19.36
N LYS A 146 15.98 16.26 19.53
CA LYS A 146 17.19 16.68 20.28
C LYS A 146 17.99 17.75 19.55
N GLU A 147 17.89 17.83 18.21
CA GLU A 147 18.63 18.76 17.35
C GLU A 147 20.14 18.74 17.59
N GLU A 148 20.68 17.61 18.02
CA GLU A 148 22.12 17.40 18.25
C GLU A 148 22.71 16.81 16.97
N PHE A 149 23.44 17.67 16.21
CA PHE A 149 23.99 17.26 14.91
C PHE A 149 25.52 17.12 15.01
N ASN A 150 26.02 15.99 14.47
CA ASN A 150 27.44 15.74 14.30
C ASN A 150 27.68 15.20 12.88
N PHE A 151 28.11 16.06 11.96
CA PHE A 151 28.35 15.68 10.57
C PHE A 151 29.79 15.21 10.34
N ALA A 152 29.99 14.48 9.25
CA ALA A 152 31.29 14.00 8.81
C ALA A 152 32.21 15.15 8.40
N ASP A 153 33.51 14.97 8.57
CA ASP A 153 34.53 15.87 8.00
C ASP A 153 34.73 15.60 6.49
N VAL A 154 35.52 16.44 5.84
CA VAL A 154 35.73 16.38 4.38
C VAL A 154 36.30 15.04 3.89
N ASP A 155 37.07 14.33 4.71
CA ASP A 155 37.73 13.07 4.36
C ASP A 155 36.78 11.87 4.51
N THR A 156 35.65 12.04 5.22
CA THR A 156 34.67 10.98 5.56
C THR A 156 33.28 11.18 4.95
N LEU A 157 33.13 12.22 4.09
CA LEU A 157 31.86 12.44 3.36
C LEU A 157 31.45 11.22 2.54
N GLY A 158 30.12 11.01 2.42
CA GLY A 158 29.54 10.00 1.53
C GLY A 158 29.70 10.34 0.05
N SER A 159 29.30 9.43 -0.81
CA SER A 159 29.25 9.61 -2.26
C SER A 159 27.83 9.41 -2.79
N ILE A 160 27.57 9.87 -4.02
CA ILE A 160 26.28 9.65 -4.70
C ILE A 160 26.56 8.92 -6.04
N VAL A 161 25.81 7.85 -6.28
CA VAL A 161 25.72 7.20 -7.59
C VAL A 161 24.25 7.19 -8.04
N GLU A 162 24.00 7.19 -9.34
CA GLU A 162 22.66 7.15 -9.92
C GLU A 162 22.42 5.81 -10.61
N GLU A 163 21.25 5.18 -10.37
CA GLU A 163 20.89 3.91 -10.99
C GLU A 163 19.36 3.80 -11.14
N ASP A 164 18.89 3.42 -12.36
CA ASP A 164 17.48 3.09 -12.62
C ASP A 164 17.23 1.60 -12.34
N PHE A 165 16.40 1.31 -11.35
CA PHE A 165 16.06 -0.06 -10.94
C PHE A 165 14.80 -0.60 -11.61
N THR A 166 14.15 0.15 -12.47
CA THR A 166 12.87 -0.21 -13.08
C THR A 166 12.94 -1.55 -13.80
N ASP A 167 13.95 -1.73 -14.66
CA ASP A 167 14.07 -2.97 -15.43
C ASP A 167 14.47 -4.17 -14.57
N ARG A 168 15.30 -3.99 -13.53
CA ARG A 168 15.62 -5.05 -12.55
C ARG A 168 14.39 -5.49 -11.78
N HIS A 169 13.51 -4.55 -11.39
CA HIS A 169 12.27 -4.87 -10.72
C HIS A 169 11.29 -5.60 -11.67
N ILE A 170 11.13 -5.13 -12.93
CA ILE A 170 10.35 -5.83 -13.96
C ILE A 170 10.85 -7.26 -14.16
N ASP A 171 12.17 -7.45 -14.27
CA ASP A 171 12.77 -8.78 -14.41
C ASP A 171 12.41 -9.69 -13.24
N ALA A 172 12.45 -9.18 -12.01
CA ALA A 172 12.08 -9.93 -10.82
C ALA A 172 10.59 -10.32 -10.82
N VAL A 173 9.70 -9.41 -11.23
CA VAL A 173 8.26 -9.70 -11.36
C VAL A 173 8.01 -10.78 -12.42
N LEU A 174 8.65 -10.66 -13.58
CA LEU A 174 8.47 -11.61 -14.70
C LEU A 174 9.11 -12.99 -14.45
N ALA A 175 10.07 -13.06 -13.52
CA ALA A 175 10.70 -14.32 -13.11
C ALA A 175 9.90 -15.13 -12.07
N LEU A 176 8.80 -14.58 -11.55
CA LEU A 176 7.95 -15.29 -10.59
C LEU A 176 7.24 -16.48 -11.26
N ASP A 177 7.24 -17.64 -10.62
CA ASP A 177 6.57 -18.86 -11.10
C ASP A 177 5.05 -18.69 -11.33
N ALA A 178 4.45 -17.73 -10.63
CA ALA A 178 3.03 -17.42 -10.76
C ALA A 178 2.74 -16.45 -11.92
N VAL A 179 3.74 -15.88 -12.58
CA VAL A 179 3.58 -14.96 -13.71
C VAL A 179 3.86 -15.68 -15.02
N ASP A 180 2.87 -15.73 -15.91
CA ASP A 180 3.01 -16.31 -17.25
C ASP A 180 2.88 -15.22 -18.33
N ALA A 181 3.98 -14.51 -18.58
CA ALA A 181 4.03 -13.46 -19.60
C ALA A 181 3.73 -13.99 -21.02
N GLU A 182 4.00 -15.27 -21.30
CA GLU A 182 3.72 -15.85 -22.61
C GLU A 182 2.22 -16.12 -22.81
N ALA A 183 1.52 -16.58 -21.75
CA ALA A 183 0.05 -16.71 -21.79
C ALA A 183 -0.62 -15.36 -21.97
N VAL A 184 -0.12 -14.32 -21.27
CA VAL A 184 -0.61 -12.93 -21.42
C VAL A 184 -0.39 -12.41 -22.84
N ARG A 185 0.80 -12.62 -23.42
CA ARG A 185 1.12 -12.23 -24.80
C ARG A 185 0.19 -12.91 -25.80
N LYS A 186 -0.07 -14.21 -25.63
CA LYS A 186 -0.98 -14.97 -26.50
C LYS A 186 -2.45 -14.52 -26.39
N ALA A 187 -2.85 -14.01 -25.23
CA ALA A 187 -4.20 -13.48 -25.03
C ALA A 187 -4.43 -12.17 -25.79
N GLY A 188 -3.36 -11.42 -26.12
CA GLY A 188 -3.45 -10.21 -26.94
C GLY A 188 -4.22 -9.09 -26.29
N PHE A 189 -4.00 -8.86 -24.99
CA PHE A 189 -4.70 -7.80 -24.26
C PHE A 189 -4.36 -6.41 -24.77
N LYS A 190 -5.40 -5.57 -24.81
CA LYS A 190 -5.33 -4.13 -25.03
C LYS A 190 -5.84 -3.44 -23.78
N VAL A 191 -5.07 -2.54 -23.21
CA VAL A 191 -5.40 -1.85 -21.96
C VAL A 191 -5.34 -0.34 -22.12
N VAL A 192 -6.04 0.39 -21.27
CA VAL A 192 -5.83 1.83 -21.05
C VAL A 192 -5.19 2.00 -19.69
N LEU A 193 -4.09 2.73 -19.62
CA LEU A 193 -3.35 3.02 -18.40
C LEU A 193 -3.55 4.48 -18.02
N ASP A 194 -3.92 4.74 -16.77
CA ASP A 194 -3.89 6.05 -16.12
C ASP A 194 -2.91 6.01 -14.95
N ALA A 195 -1.84 6.79 -15.05
CA ALA A 195 -0.77 6.88 -14.05
C ALA A 195 -0.76 8.25 -13.32
N VAL A 196 -1.86 8.99 -13.40
CA VAL A 196 -2.07 10.27 -12.71
C VAL A 196 -0.92 11.29 -12.87
N ASN A 197 -0.23 11.27 -14.01
CA ASN A 197 0.96 12.07 -14.30
C ASN A 197 2.09 11.89 -13.26
N SER A 198 2.31 10.64 -12.83
CA SER A 198 3.40 10.28 -11.94
C SER A 198 4.25 9.13 -12.49
N VAL A 199 5.10 8.52 -11.65
CA VAL A 199 6.12 7.53 -12.07
C VAL A 199 5.53 6.27 -12.69
N GLY A 200 4.26 5.97 -12.41
CA GLY A 200 3.53 4.89 -13.08
C GLY A 200 3.52 5.03 -14.61
N GLY A 201 3.57 6.26 -15.14
CA GLY A 201 3.68 6.54 -16.58
C GLY A 201 5.02 6.14 -17.19
N ILE A 202 6.06 5.96 -16.39
CA ILE A 202 7.36 5.44 -16.83
C ILE A 202 7.39 3.90 -16.68
N ILE A 203 6.96 3.40 -15.54
CA ILE A 203 7.19 2.02 -15.09
C ILE A 203 6.20 1.05 -15.72
N MET A 204 4.90 1.38 -15.66
CA MET A 204 3.84 0.46 -16.11
C MET A 204 3.87 0.17 -17.62
N PRO A 205 4.10 1.16 -18.52
CA PRO A 205 4.22 0.88 -19.95
C PRO A 205 5.36 -0.10 -20.29
N ARG A 206 6.51 -0.01 -19.58
CA ARG A 206 7.64 -0.94 -19.76
C ARG A 206 7.25 -2.37 -19.37
N LEU A 207 6.61 -2.57 -18.21
CA LEU A 207 6.12 -3.88 -17.78
C LEU A 207 5.12 -4.47 -18.79
N LEU A 208 4.09 -3.68 -19.15
CA LEU A 208 3.05 -4.11 -20.09
C LEU A 208 3.62 -4.48 -21.46
N GLN A 209 4.56 -3.70 -21.99
CA GLN A 209 5.27 -4.00 -23.22
C GLN A 209 6.04 -5.34 -23.14
N ARG A 210 6.74 -5.58 -22.03
CA ARG A 210 7.47 -6.84 -21.79
C ARG A 210 6.54 -8.05 -21.75
N MET A 211 5.32 -7.87 -21.24
CA MET A 211 4.26 -8.89 -21.25
C MET A 211 3.52 -9.00 -22.59
N GLY A 212 3.83 -8.15 -23.59
CA GLY A 212 3.19 -8.16 -24.91
C GLY A 212 1.79 -7.59 -24.93
N VAL A 213 1.47 -6.67 -24.02
CA VAL A 213 0.18 -6.00 -23.89
C VAL A 213 0.18 -4.68 -24.65
N GLU A 214 -0.85 -4.43 -25.47
CA GLU A 214 -1.07 -3.12 -26.11
C GLU A 214 -1.55 -2.12 -25.05
N CYS A 215 -0.79 -1.04 -24.83
CA CYS A 215 -1.07 -0.03 -23.83
C CYS A 215 -1.43 1.31 -24.48
N ILE A 216 -2.59 1.85 -24.14
CA ILE A 216 -3.00 3.23 -24.46
C ILE A 216 -2.78 4.04 -23.19
N GLU A 217 -1.93 5.06 -23.29
CA GLU A 217 -1.54 5.88 -22.15
C GLU A 217 -2.46 7.10 -21.99
N VAL A 218 -2.94 7.32 -20.78
CA VAL A 218 -3.72 8.49 -20.34
C VAL A 218 -3.05 8.99 -19.07
N ASN A 219 -2.82 10.32 -18.97
CA ASN A 219 -2.19 10.91 -17.79
C ASN A 219 -0.86 10.21 -17.37
N CYS A 220 -0.02 9.90 -18.34
CA CYS A 220 1.26 9.20 -18.12
C CYS A 220 2.50 10.11 -18.24
N ASN A 221 2.33 11.44 -18.27
CA ASN A 221 3.47 12.36 -18.26
C ASN A 221 3.93 12.60 -16.80
N PRO A 222 5.16 12.18 -16.40
CA PRO A 222 5.59 12.22 -15.01
C PRO A 222 6.06 13.62 -14.58
N ASP A 223 5.20 14.62 -14.71
CA ASP A 223 5.48 16.02 -14.38
C ASP A 223 4.94 16.45 -13.00
N GLY A 224 4.25 15.56 -12.29
CA GLY A 224 3.69 15.81 -10.96
C GLY A 224 2.47 16.73 -10.95
N HIS A 225 1.99 17.14 -12.12
CA HIS A 225 0.70 17.82 -12.27
C HIS A 225 -0.42 16.79 -12.36
N PHE A 226 -0.85 16.27 -11.20
CA PHE A 226 -1.87 15.24 -11.13
C PHE A 226 -3.14 15.68 -11.88
N ALA A 227 -3.55 14.89 -12.88
CA ALA A 227 -4.67 15.21 -13.75
C ALA A 227 -6.02 15.18 -13.02
N HIS A 228 -6.12 14.37 -11.99
CA HIS A 228 -7.27 14.23 -11.10
C HIS A 228 -6.82 14.02 -9.66
N ASN A 229 -7.76 13.84 -8.72
CA ASN A 229 -7.39 13.42 -7.36
C ASN A 229 -6.63 12.09 -7.43
N PRO A 230 -5.40 12.01 -6.88
CA PRO A 230 -4.53 10.87 -7.09
C PRO A 230 -4.94 9.57 -6.35
N GLU A 231 -5.98 9.63 -5.53
CA GLU A 231 -6.57 8.41 -4.96
C GLU A 231 -7.37 7.67 -6.04
N PRO A 232 -7.05 6.39 -6.38
CA PRO A 232 -7.67 5.68 -7.49
C PRO A 232 -9.06 5.14 -7.14
N LEU A 233 -9.97 6.04 -6.73
CA LEU A 233 -11.38 5.75 -6.48
C LEU A 233 -12.22 5.91 -7.75
N PRO A 234 -13.34 5.20 -7.89
CA PRO A 234 -14.20 5.28 -9.09
C PRO A 234 -14.58 6.70 -9.50
N ALA A 235 -14.85 7.58 -8.54
CA ALA A 235 -15.20 8.97 -8.79
C ALA A 235 -14.08 9.79 -9.47
N ASN A 236 -12.83 9.36 -9.32
CA ASN A 236 -11.65 10.01 -9.89
C ASN A 236 -11.22 9.39 -11.23
N LEU A 237 -11.79 8.24 -11.63
CA LEU A 237 -11.38 7.44 -12.80
C LEU A 237 -12.39 7.52 -13.97
N VAL A 238 -13.16 8.60 -14.06
CA VAL A 238 -14.18 8.77 -15.11
C VAL A 238 -13.54 8.80 -16.50
N GLU A 239 -12.46 9.55 -16.69
CA GLU A 239 -11.72 9.64 -17.95
C GLU A 239 -11.18 8.27 -18.38
N LEU A 240 -10.60 7.50 -17.45
CA LEU A 240 -10.14 6.14 -17.71
C LEU A 240 -11.30 5.23 -18.14
N SER A 241 -12.44 5.28 -17.44
CA SER A 241 -13.63 4.49 -17.77
C SER A 241 -14.14 4.78 -19.18
N GLU A 242 -14.24 6.04 -19.54
CA GLU A 242 -14.64 6.49 -20.89
C GLU A 242 -13.63 6.05 -21.96
N ALA A 243 -12.32 6.17 -21.65
CA ALA A 243 -11.25 5.77 -22.57
C ALA A 243 -11.24 4.27 -22.83
N VAL A 244 -11.51 3.43 -21.83
CA VAL A 244 -11.64 1.97 -21.97
C VAL A 244 -12.71 1.62 -23.00
N VAL A 245 -13.93 2.17 -22.82
CA VAL A 245 -15.06 1.92 -23.71
C VAL A 245 -14.79 2.46 -25.11
N LYS A 246 -14.31 3.70 -25.23
CA LYS A 246 -14.02 4.38 -26.49
C LYS A 246 -13.01 3.63 -27.35
N ASN A 247 -11.99 3.04 -26.72
CA ASN A 247 -10.92 2.33 -27.43
C ASN A 247 -11.19 0.83 -27.59
N GLY A 248 -12.30 0.32 -27.07
CA GLY A 248 -12.60 -1.12 -27.07
C GLY A 248 -11.50 -1.91 -26.36
N ALA A 249 -10.97 -1.37 -25.25
CA ALA A 249 -9.93 -2.02 -24.48
C ALA A 249 -10.52 -3.15 -23.63
N HIS A 250 -9.70 -4.16 -23.30
CA HIS A 250 -10.12 -5.28 -22.47
C HIS A 250 -10.25 -4.85 -21.00
N LEU A 251 -9.45 -3.87 -20.55
CA LEU A 251 -9.51 -3.30 -19.21
C LEU A 251 -8.82 -1.94 -19.14
N GLY A 252 -9.15 -1.17 -18.09
CA GLY A 252 -8.41 -0.01 -17.63
C GLY A 252 -7.58 -0.35 -16.41
N ILE A 253 -6.40 0.26 -16.32
CA ILE A 253 -5.45 0.13 -15.22
C ILE A 253 -5.22 1.54 -14.67
N SER A 254 -5.40 1.73 -13.37
CA SER A 254 -5.00 2.95 -12.69
C SER A 254 -4.07 2.61 -11.54
N VAL A 255 -3.01 3.41 -11.40
CA VAL A 255 -2.08 3.36 -10.27
C VAL A 255 -1.99 4.72 -9.61
N ASP A 256 -1.73 4.74 -8.30
CA ASP A 256 -1.49 5.98 -7.57
C ASP A 256 -0.06 6.52 -7.83
N PRO A 257 0.29 7.72 -7.34
CA PRO A 257 1.54 8.37 -7.69
C PRO A 257 2.81 7.57 -7.45
N ASP A 258 2.84 6.68 -6.45
CA ASP A 258 3.98 5.86 -6.08
C ASP A 258 3.81 4.36 -6.40
N VAL A 259 2.73 3.99 -7.14
CA VAL A 259 2.50 2.68 -7.75
C VAL A 259 2.42 1.53 -6.73
N ASP A 260 1.95 1.83 -5.52
CA ASP A 260 1.70 0.82 -4.50
C ASP A 260 0.24 0.31 -4.48
N ARG A 261 -0.68 1.00 -5.22
CA ARG A 261 -2.09 0.64 -5.38
C ARG A 261 -2.46 0.43 -6.83
N LEU A 262 -3.33 -0.55 -7.06
CA LEU A 262 -3.84 -0.95 -8.37
C LEU A 262 -5.37 -0.94 -8.37
N ALA A 263 -5.98 -0.08 -9.16
CA ALA A 263 -7.40 -0.10 -9.45
C ALA A 263 -7.65 -0.50 -10.91
N LEU A 264 -8.74 -1.23 -11.13
CA LEU A 264 -9.08 -1.78 -12.43
C LEU A 264 -10.46 -1.33 -12.88
N ILE A 265 -10.60 -1.10 -14.18
CA ILE A 265 -11.86 -0.80 -14.87
C ILE A 265 -12.17 -1.95 -15.84
N CYS A 266 -13.39 -2.46 -15.80
CA CYS A 266 -13.86 -3.49 -16.72
C CYS A 266 -14.00 -2.97 -18.15
N GLU A 267 -14.09 -3.86 -19.13
CA GLU A 267 -14.27 -3.52 -20.55
C GLU A 267 -15.54 -2.73 -20.85
N ASP A 268 -16.54 -2.79 -19.96
CA ASP A 268 -17.79 -2.02 -20.06
C ASP A 268 -17.73 -0.64 -19.40
N GLY A 269 -16.54 -0.23 -18.92
CA GLY A 269 -16.30 1.05 -18.26
C GLY A 269 -16.66 1.08 -16.77
N LYS A 270 -17.13 -0.04 -16.20
CA LYS A 270 -17.46 -0.10 -14.77
C LYS A 270 -16.23 -0.42 -13.94
N PRO A 271 -16.15 0.09 -12.70
CA PRO A 271 -15.10 -0.29 -11.77
C PRO A 271 -15.12 -1.80 -11.49
N PHE A 272 -13.94 -2.42 -11.49
CA PHE A 272 -13.77 -3.79 -10.99
C PHE A 272 -13.96 -3.85 -9.47
N GLY A 273 -13.63 -2.74 -8.80
CA GLY A 273 -13.67 -2.57 -7.35
C GLY A 273 -12.28 -2.71 -6.73
N GLU A 274 -11.86 -1.72 -5.94
CA GLU A 274 -10.52 -1.67 -5.33
C GLU A 274 -10.23 -2.88 -4.43
N GLU A 275 -11.24 -3.34 -3.68
CA GLU A 275 -11.16 -4.53 -2.83
C GLU A 275 -10.88 -5.81 -3.64
N TYR A 276 -11.42 -5.88 -4.86
CA TYR A 276 -11.39 -7.09 -5.70
C TYR A 276 -10.08 -7.30 -6.44
N THR A 277 -9.19 -6.31 -6.48
CA THR A 277 -7.83 -6.49 -7.00
C THR A 277 -7.12 -7.59 -6.22
N LEU A 278 -7.06 -7.47 -4.90
CA LEU A 278 -6.45 -8.48 -4.03
C LEU A 278 -7.21 -9.82 -4.08
N VAL A 279 -8.54 -9.77 -4.08
CA VAL A 279 -9.40 -10.96 -4.16
C VAL A 279 -9.10 -11.77 -5.43
N SER A 280 -8.97 -11.10 -6.58
CA SER A 280 -8.69 -11.77 -7.86
C SER A 280 -7.29 -12.39 -7.91
N VAL A 281 -6.29 -11.70 -7.37
CA VAL A 281 -4.92 -12.24 -7.30
C VAL A 281 -4.87 -13.44 -6.35
N ALA A 282 -5.54 -13.35 -5.20
CA ALA A 282 -5.64 -14.46 -4.26
C ALA A 282 -6.36 -15.68 -4.88
N ASP A 283 -7.55 -15.47 -5.51
CA ASP A 283 -8.28 -16.54 -6.21
C ASP A 283 -7.38 -17.25 -7.22
N TYR A 284 -6.58 -16.51 -7.98
CA TYR A 284 -5.63 -17.09 -8.93
C TYR A 284 -4.59 -17.97 -8.24
N LEU A 285 -3.91 -17.45 -7.22
CA LEU A 285 -2.84 -18.18 -6.53
C LEU A 285 -3.38 -19.42 -5.81
N PHE A 286 -4.49 -19.31 -5.09
CA PHE A 286 -5.12 -20.44 -4.40
C PHE A 286 -5.66 -21.49 -5.38
N SER A 287 -6.34 -21.06 -6.46
CA SER A 287 -6.88 -21.99 -7.46
C SER A 287 -5.78 -22.74 -8.21
N ARG A 288 -4.64 -22.10 -8.49
CA ARG A 288 -3.48 -22.72 -9.14
C ARG A 288 -2.89 -23.83 -8.28
N ILE A 289 -2.63 -23.55 -7.01
CA ILE A 289 -2.08 -24.54 -6.07
C ILE A 289 -3.09 -25.66 -5.83
N TYR A 290 -4.37 -25.35 -5.67
CA TYR A 290 -5.42 -26.34 -5.50
C TYR A 290 -5.53 -27.29 -6.71
N ALA A 291 -5.51 -26.75 -7.93
CA ALA A 291 -5.54 -27.58 -9.14
C ALA A 291 -4.29 -28.46 -9.29
N GLU A 292 -3.12 -27.99 -8.86
CA GLU A 292 -1.89 -28.78 -8.84
C GLU A 292 -1.97 -29.89 -7.79
N ALA A 293 -2.55 -29.64 -6.61
CA ALA A 293 -2.78 -30.65 -5.60
C ALA A 293 -3.69 -31.78 -6.11
N GLU A 294 -4.80 -31.42 -6.76
CA GLU A 294 -5.73 -32.39 -7.39
C GLU A 294 -5.02 -33.23 -8.47
N ASN A 295 -4.15 -32.64 -9.26
CA ASN A 295 -3.45 -33.33 -10.36
C ASN A 295 -2.29 -34.21 -9.87
N THR A 296 -1.60 -33.84 -8.79
CA THR A 296 -0.37 -34.50 -8.33
C THR A 296 -0.56 -35.37 -7.10
N GLY A 297 -1.65 -35.17 -6.35
CA GLY A 297 -1.92 -35.82 -5.06
C GLY A 297 -1.04 -35.30 -3.92
N LYS A 298 -0.30 -34.20 -4.12
CA LYS A 298 0.46 -33.50 -3.09
C LYS A 298 -0.46 -32.69 -2.19
N SER A 299 -0.04 -32.41 -0.94
CA SER A 299 -0.82 -31.55 -0.05
C SER A 299 -0.72 -30.08 -0.43
N LEU A 300 -1.68 -29.27 0.02
CA LEU A 300 -1.67 -27.81 -0.21
C LEU A 300 -0.47 -27.15 0.49
N GLU A 301 -0.09 -27.63 1.68
CA GLU A 301 1.05 -27.18 2.45
C GLU A 301 2.37 -27.47 1.73
N GLU A 302 2.51 -28.65 1.10
CA GLU A 302 3.69 -29.00 0.32
C GLU A 302 3.85 -28.10 -0.90
N LEU A 303 2.77 -27.81 -1.60
CA LEU A 303 2.77 -27.01 -2.83
C LEU A 303 2.84 -25.50 -2.57
N SER A 304 2.39 -25.02 -1.42
CA SER A 304 2.53 -23.61 -1.03
C SER A 304 3.89 -23.28 -0.42
N ALA A 305 4.67 -24.28 -0.02
CA ALA A 305 5.96 -24.06 0.63
C ALA A 305 6.90 -23.16 -0.20
N PRO A 306 7.67 -22.24 0.41
CA PRO A 306 7.88 -22.07 1.86
C PRO A 306 6.78 -21.29 2.62
N TYR A 307 5.68 -20.96 1.97
CA TYR A 307 4.57 -20.21 2.55
C TYR A 307 3.50 -21.15 3.10
N THR A 308 2.68 -20.65 4.02
CA THR A 308 1.46 -21.31 4.46
C THR A 308 0.32 -21.03 3.44
N PHE A 309 -0.65 -21.92 3.34
CA PHE A 309 -1.80 -21.77 2.45
C PHE A 309 -2.83 -20.79 3.05
N THR A 310 -2.38 -19.56 3.32
CA THR A 310 -3.14 -18.51 4.04
C THR A 310 -3.12 -17.19 3.30
N SER A 311 -4.12 -16.34 3.57
CA SER A 311 -4.17 -14.95 3.14
C SER A 311 -4.31 -14.00 4.33
N VAL A 312 -3.78 -12.76 4.19
CA VAL A 312 -3.87 -11.71 5.20
C VAL A 312 -4.38 -10.42 4.59
N SER A 313 -5.35 -9.78 5.25
CA SER A 313 -5.65 -8.36 4.97
C SER A 313 -5.94 -7.59 6.26
N ASN A 314 -6.06 -6.26 6.14
CA ASN A 314 -6.44 -5.48 7.30
C ASN A 314 -7.94 -5.63 7.64
N LEU A 315 -8.31 -5.28 8.87
CA LEU A 315 -9.68 -5.40 9.39
C LEU A 315 -10.74 -4.64 8.57
N SER A 316 -10.34 -3.59 7.83
CA SER A 316 -11.27 -2.78 7.01
C SER A 316 -11.43 -3.31 5.58
N SER A 317 -10.74 -4.39 5.21
CA SER A 317 -10.85 -5.00 3.88
C SER A 317 -12.07 -5.90 3.76
N SER A 318 -12.50 -6.11 2.52
CA SER A 318 -13.68 -6.93 2.20
C SER A 318 -13.54 -8.38 2.67
N ARG A 319 -14.66 -8.92 3.14
CA ARG A 319 -14.83 -10.35 3.42
C ARG A 319 -14.60 -11.25 2.19
N ALA A 320 -14.73 -10.69 0.98
CA ALA A 320 -14.56 -11.45 -0.26
C ALA A 320 -13.21 -12.19 -0.32
N LEU A 321 -12.12 -11.61 0.25
CA LEU A 321 -10.82 -12.28 0.34
C LEU A 321 -10.89 -13.54 1.20
N ARG A 322 -11.54 -13.46 2.36
CA ARG A 322 -11.75 -14.61 3.24
C ARG A 322 -12.53 -15.70 2.53
N ASP A 323 -13.68 -15.33 1.91
CA ASP A 323 -14.55 -16.28 1.23
C ASP A 323 -13.82 -17.02 0.09
N VAL A 324 -12.97 -16.31 -0.67
CA VAL A 324 -12.16 -16.89 -1.74
C VAL A 324 -11.06 -17.82 -1.17
N THR A 325 -10.40 -17.42 -0.10
CA THR A 325 -9.36 -18.24 0.54
C THR A 325 -9.93 -19.54 1.09
N GLU A 326 -11.02 -19.46 1.84
CA GLU A 326 -11.71 -20.61 2.46
C GLU A 326 -12.32 -21.57 1.40
N LYS A 327 -12.74 -21.05 0.23
CA LYS A 327 -13.24 -21.84 -0.91
C LYS A 327 -12.25 -22.92 -1.36
N PHE A 328 -10.94 -22.66 -1.27
CA PHE A 328 -9.89 -23.59 -1.65
C PHE A 328 -9.29 -24.35 -0.45
N GLY A 329 -9.87 -24.21 0.74
CA GLY A 329 -9.38 -24.84 1.96
C GLY A 329 -8.22 -24.09 2.63
N GLY A 330 -7.96 -22.84 2.22
CA GLY A 330 -6.99 -21.97 2.87
C GLY A 330 -7.54 -21.29 4.11
N GLU A 331 -6.66 -20.66 4.90
CA GLU A 331 -6.99 -19.93 6.12
C GLU A 331 -6.85 -18.42 5.90
N TYR A 332 -7.79 -17.63 6.40
CA TYR A 332 -7.73 -16.16 6.37
C TYR A 332 -7.38 -15.60 7.75
N CYS A 333 -6.45 -14.66 7.79
CA CYS A 333 -6.08 -13.93 9.00
C CYS A 333 -6.25 -12.42 8.81
N ALA A 334 -6.80 -11.75 9.83
CA ALA A 334 -6.92 -10.30 9.85
C ALA A 334 -5.76 -9.64 10.60
N ALA A 335 -5.34 -8.47 10.13
CA ALA A 335 -4.36 -7.60 10.78
C ALA A 335 -4.98 -6.24 11.13
N ALA A 336 -4.35 -5.49 12.01
CA ALA A 336 -4.65 -4.07 12.20
C ALA A 336 -4.45 -3.30 10.88
N VAL A 337 -5.14 -2.16 10.73
CA VAL A 337 -5.05 -1.35 9.52
C VAL A 337 -3.65 -0.73 9.35
N GLY A 338 -3.14 -0.78 8.15
CA GLY A 338 -1.85 -0.27 7.72
C GLY A 338 -0.91 -1.39 7.27
N GLU A 339 -0.19 -1.11 6.20
CA GLU A 339 0.69 -2.06 5.51
C GLU A 339 1.68 -2.77 6.45
N VAL A 340 2.34 -2.02 7.34
CA VAL A 340 3.30 -2.59 8.31
C VAL A 340 2.64 -3.64 9.21
N ASN A 341 1.39 -3.44 9.62
CA ASN A 341 0.66 -4.41 10.42
C ASN A 341 0.31 -5.67 9.60
N VAL A 342 -0.09 -5.47 8.33
CA VAL A 342 -0.37 -6.57 7.40
C VAL A 342 0.90 -7.38 7.15
N THR A 343 2.01 -6.74 6.77
CA THR A 343 3.29 -7.42 6.50
C THR A 343 3.86 -8.12 7.72
N THR A 344 3.71 -7.51 8.91
CA THR A 344 4.10 -8.16 10.18
C THR A 344 3.32 -9.44 10.41
N LYS A 345 1.98 -9.40 10.22
CA LYS A 345 1.13 -10.60 10.36
C LYS A 345 1.45 -11.65 9.32
N MET A 346 1.68 -11.24 8.07
CA MET A 346 2.07 -12.14 6.98
C MET A 346 3.36 -12.91 7.31
N LYS A 347 4.36 -12.24 7.85
CA LYS A 347 5.64 -12.85 8.26
C LYS A 347 5.47 -13.79 9.44
N GLU A 348 4.66 -13.38 10.43
CA GLU A 348 4.37 -14.19 11.62
C GLU A 348 3.83 -15.57 11.26
N ILE A 349 2.93 -15.64 10.28
CA ILE A 349 2.27 -16.89 9.88
C ILE A 349 2.82 -17.50 8.58
N GLY A 350 3.76 -16.81 7.90
CA GLY A 350 4.30 -17.26 6.61
C GLY A 350 3.30 -17.23 5.46
N SER A 351 2.39 -16.24 5.41
CA SER A 351 1.27 -16.16 4.47
C SER A 351 1.70 -16.15 3.00
N LEU A 352 0.93 -16.86 2.14
CA LEU A 352 1.12 -16.90 0.68
C LEU A 352 0.87 -15.55 0.01
N ILE A 353 -0.13 -14.81 0.46
CA ILE A 353 -0.59 -13.55 -0.13
C ILE A 353 -1.18 -12.66 0.94
N GLY A 354 -1.05 -11.36 0.78
CA GLY A 354 -1.75 -10.39 1.60
C GLY A 354 -1.93 -9.06 0.91
N GLY A 355 -2.48 -8.09 1.64
CA GLY A 355 -2.67 -6.75 1.12
C GLY A 355 -3.73 -5.95 1.86
N GLU A 356 -4.16 -4.89 1.23
CA GLU A 356 -5.20 -4.00 1.74
C GLU A 356 -6.30 -3.80 0.71
N GLY A 357 -7.53 -3.58 1.14
CA GLY A 357 -8.71 -3.37 0.30
C GLY A 357 -8.71 -2.07 -0.51
N ASN A 358 -7.58 -1.40 -0.62
CA ASN A 358 -7.36 -0.20 -1.40
C ASN A 358 -6.60 -0.45 -2.71
N GLY A 359 -6.58 -1.70 -3.18
CA GLY A 359 -5.84 -2.14 -4.36
C GLY A 359 -4.38 -2.53 -4.09
N GLY A 360 -3.94 -2.51 -2.84
CA GLY A 360 -2.57 -2.89 -2.46
C GLY A 360 -2.39 -4.41 -2.36
N VAL A 361 -1.60 -4.99 -3.23
CA VAL A 361 -1.25 -6.42 -3.25
C VAL A 361 0.16 -6.60 -2.70
N ILE A 362 0.32 -7.53 -1.74
CA ILE A 362 1.62 -7.91 -1.18
C ILE A 362 1.86 -9.38 -1.50
N TYR A 363 2.88 -9.68 -2.31
CA TYR A 363 3.24 -11.04 -2.69
C TYR A 363 4.65 -11.39 -2.18
N PRO A 364 4.77 -12.14 -1.08
CA PRO A 364 6.04 -12.40 -0.39
C PRO A 364 7.11 -13.09 -1.23
N ALA A 365 6.71 -13.82 -2.28
CA ALA A 365 7.67 -14.41 -3.21
C ALA A 365 8.49 -13.36 -3.99
N LEU A 366 8.04 -12.10 -4.03
CA LEU A 366 8.80 -10.96 -4.54
C LEU A 366 9.39 -10.15 -3.38
N HIS A 367 8.54 -9.52 -2.59
CA HIS A 367 8.92 -8.75 -1.38
C HIS A 367 7.72 -8.51 -0.46
N TYR A 368 7.97 -7.94 0.73
CA TYR A 368 6.93 -7.60 1.72
C TYR A 368 6.51 -6.12 1.64
N GLY A 369 6.09 -5.67 0.45
CA GLY A 369 5.53 -4.35 0.19
C GLY A 369 4.35 -4.42 -0.75
N ARG A 370 3.46 -3.42 -0.73
CA ARG A 370 2.38 -3.32 -1.71
C ARG A 370 2.97 -2.96 -3.06
N ASP A 371 2.58 -3.70 -4.11
CA ASP A 371 3.17 -3.59 -5.43
C ASP A 371 2.13 -3.76 -6.53
N ALA A 372 1.82 -2.68 -7.23
CA ALA A 372 0.91 -2.69 -8.36
C ALA A 372 1.47 -3.44 -9.58
N MET A 373 2.82 -3.54 -9.72
CA MET A 373 3.44 -4.25 -10.83
C MET A 373 3.23 -5.75 -10.71
N VAL A 374 3.47 -6.33 -9.53
CA VAL A 374 3.18 -7.75 -9.29
C VAL A 374 1.67 -8.00 -9.33
N GLY A 375 0.88 -7.06 -8.78
CA GLY A 375 -0.58 -7.12 -8.81
C GLY A 375 -1.14 -7.28 -10.23
N ILE A 376 -0.72 -6.41 -11.16
CA ILE A 376 -1.21 -6.46 -12.55
C ILE A 376 -0.66 -7.67 -13.32
N ALA A 377 0.59 -8.07 -13.08
CA ALA A 377 1.18 -9.24 -13.74
C ALA A 377 0.42 -10.52 -13.37
N LEU A 378 0.09 -10.71 -12.10
CA LEU A 378 -0.72 -11.83 -11.62
C LEU A 378 -2.17 -11.75 -12.11
N PHE A 379 -2.77 -10.55 -12.11
CA PHE A 379 -4.13 -10.35 -12.61
C PHE A 379 -4.25 -10.68 -14.11
N LEU A 380 -3.34 -10.19 -14.94
CA LEU A 380 -3.33 -10.48 -16.38
C LEU A 380 -3.08 -11.96 -16.66
N THR A 381 -2.23 -12.61 -15.87
CA THR A 381 -2.02 -14.06 -15.96
C THR A 381 -3.29 -14.82 -15.61
N ASN A 382 -3.99 -14.45 -14.53
CA ASN A 382 -5.30 -15.02 -14.18
C ASN A 382 -6.29 -14.86 -15.34
N LEU A 383 -6.43 -13.64 -15.87
CA LEU A 383 -7.35 -13.34 -16.95
C LEU A 383 -7.04 -14.15 -18.22
N ALA A 384 -5.75 -14.33 -18.56
CA ALA A 384 -5.30 -15.13 -19.70
C ALA A 384 -5.71 -16.61 -19.57
N TYR A 385 -5.61 -17.18 -18.37
CA TYR A 385 -6.05 -18.56 -18.10
C TYR A 385 -7.55 -18.72 -18.04
N ARG A 386 -8.28 -17.77 -17.44
CA ARG A 386 -9.75 -17.77 -17.33
C ARG A 386 -10.44 -17.58 -18.68
N LYS A 387 -9.82 -16.88 -19.63
CA LYS A 387 -10.35 -16.59 -20.99
C LYS A 387 -11.76 -15.99 -20.95
N CYS A 388 -12.02 -15.11 -20.01
CA CYS A 388 -13.29 -14.42 -19.81
C CYS A 388 -13.08 -12.90 -19.86
N LYS A 389 -14.17 -12.15 -19.91
CA LYS A 389 -14.14 -10.70 -19.77
C LYS A 389 -13.84 -10.30 -18.31
N VAL A 390 -13.30 -9.12 -18.12
CA VAL A 390 -13.01 -8.60 -16.76
C VAL A 390 -14.30 -8.47 -15.94
N SER A 391 -15.38 -7.99 -16.55
CA SER A 391 -16.69 -7.90 -15.91
C SER A 391 -17.31 -9.26 -15.55
N GLU A 392 -17.00 -10.32 -16.30
CA GLU A 392 -17.42 -11.68 -15.99
C GLU A 392 -16.61 -12.24 -14.82
N LEU A 393 -15.29 -11.97 -14.80
CA LEU A 393 -14.41 -12.35 -13.70
C LEU A 393 -14.87 -11.68 -12.40
N GLN A 394 -15.16 -10.38 -12.44
CA GLN A 394 -15.64 -9.61 -11.29
C GLN A 394 -16.93 -10.22 -10.71
N LYS A 395 -17.90 -10.57 -11.56
CA LYS A 395 -19.17 -11.18 -11.15
C LYS A 395 -19.05 -12.61 -10.61
N SER A 396 -17.92 -13.28 -10.87
CA SER A 396 -17.67 -14.64 -10.36
C SER A 396 -17.29 -14.66 -8.88
N TYR A 397 -16.91 -13.51 -8.31
CA TYR A 397 -16.57 -13.37 -6.89
C TYR A 397 -17.81 -13.08 -6.03
N PRO A 398 -17.78 -13.43 -4.74
CA PRO A 398 -18.81 -12.98 -3.79
C PRO A 398 -18.91 -11.46 -3.80
N GLN A 399 -20.14 -10.93 -3.96
CA GLN A 399 -20.35 -9.49 -4.07
C GLN A 399 -20.65 -8.91 -2.69
N TYR A 400 -19.87 -7.88 -2.32
CA TYR A 400 -20.04 -7.11 -1.09
C TYR A 400 -19.90 -5.60 -1.39
N PHE A 401 -20.53 -4.79 -0.54
CA PHE A 401 -20.54 -3.34 -0.63
C PHE A 401 -20.12 -2.75 0.71
N ILE A 402 -19.18 -1.80 0.69
CA ILE A 402 -18.69 -1.15 1.90
C ILE A 402 -19.20 0.29 1.93
N ALA A 403 -20.03 0.61 2.95
CA ALA A 403 -20.39 1.98 3.29
C ALA A 403 -19.30 2.59 4.18
N LYS A 404 -18.71 3.71 3.74
CA LYS A 404 -17.62 4.41 4.46
C LYS A 404 -18.16 5.70 5.08
N ASN A 405 -18.23 5.75 6.40
CA ASN A 405 -18.78 6.84 7.19
C ASN A 405 -17.78 7.35 8.24
N LYS A 406 -18.08 8.51 8.83
CA LYS A 406 -17.33 9.07 9.95
C LYS A 406 -18.25 9.86 10.89
N ILE A 407 -17.92 9.84 12.19
CA ILE A 407 -18.54 10.72 13.20
C ILE A 407 -17.47 11.69 13.69
N GLN A 408 -17.77 12.99 13.61
CA GLN A 408 -16.95 14.05 14.19
C GLN A 408 -17.24 14.14 15.69
N LEU A 409 -16.20 14.18 16.52
CA LEU A 409 -16.32 14.27 17.96
C LEU A 409 -15.62 15.53 18.48
N SER A 410 -16.14 16.08 19.56
CA SER A 410 -15.55 17.22 20.25
C SER A 410 -14.48 16.81 21.27
N ASP A 411 -14.54 15.57 21.75
CA ASP A 411 -13.66 15.04 22.80
C ASP A 411 -13.16 13.64 22.43
N LYS A 412 -11.85 13.42 22.55
CA LYS A 412 -11.21 12.12 22.33
C LYS A 412 -11.66 11.06 23.35
N ALA A 413 -12.03 11.44 24.56
CA ALA A 413 -12.53 10.52 25.60
C ALA A 413 -13.85 9.84 25.19
N LEU A 414 -14.67 10.50 24.37
CA LEU A 414 -15.90 9.93 23.84
C LEU A 414 -15.61 8.76 22.86
N ILE A 415 -14.47 8.76 22.21
CA ILE A 415 -14.09 7.69 21.29
C ILE A 415 -13.99 6.36 22.04
N ASP A 416 -13.25 6.35 23.17
CA ASP A 416 -13.07 5.13 23.97
C ASP A 416 -14.39 4.66 24.56
N LYS A 417 -15.20 5.59 25.07
CA LYS A 417 -16.56 5.28 25.59
C LYS A 417 -17.44 4.62 24.52
N ILE A 418 -17.41 5.11 23.28
CA ILE A 418 -18.18 4.52 22.16
C ILE A 418 -17.66 3.12 21.84
N LEU A 419 -16.33 2.96 21.66
CA LEU A 419 -15.74 1.67 21.32
C LEU A 419 -16.01 0.60 22.37
N ASP A 420 -15.85 0.93 23.65
CA ASP A 420 -16.11 0.00 24.76
C ASP A 420 -17.61 -0.35 24.86
N SER A 421 -18.50 0.63 24.71
CA SER A 421 -19.95 0.38 24.68
C SER A 421 -20.35 -0.54 23.52
N MET A 422 -19.74 -0.39 22.34
CA MET A 422 -20.01 -1.26 21.19
C MET A 422 -19.58 -2.70 21.46
N LYS A 423 -18.44 -2.93 22.13
CA LYS A 423 -18.02 -4.27 22.56
C LYS A 423 -19.03 -4.92 23.49
N GLU A 424 -19.56 -4.16 24.44
CA GLU A 424 -20.55 -4.64 25.39
C GLU A 424 -21.89 -4.95 24.73
N ILE A 425 -22.41 -4.05 23.88
CA ILE A 425 -23.69 -4.20 23.17
C ILE A 425 -23.68 -5.44 22.28
N TYR A 426 -22.56 -5.68 21.58
CA TYR A 426 -22.42 -6.77 20.62
C TYR A 426 -21.56 -7.93 21.13
N ALA A 427 -21.45 -8.12 22.44
CA ALA A 427 -20.64 -9.18 23.05
C ALA A 427 -21.03 -10.62 22.66
N SER A 428 -22.25 -10.82 22.13
CA SER A 428 -22.73 -12.11 21.59
C SER A 428 -22.26 -12.38 20.16
N GLU A 429 -21.78 -11.36 19.45
CA GLU A 429 -21.28 -11.47 18.08
C GLU A 429 -19.76 -11.74 18.06
N ASN A 430 -19.22 -11.99 16.88
CA ASN A 430 -17.77 -12.14 16.71
C ASN A 430 -17.12 -10.73 16.71
N VAL A 431 -16.52 -10.35 17.85
CA VAL A 431 -15.86 -9.06 18.05
C VAL A 431 -14.34 -9.21 17.97
N ASN A 432 -13.70 -8.38 17.13
CA ASN A 432 -12.26 -8.26 17.03
C ASN A 432 -11.84 -6.82 17.38
N ASP A 433 -10.96 -6.65 18.38
CA ASP A 433 -10.56 -5.34 18.90
C ASP A 433 -9.06 -5.02 18.77
N ILE A 434 -8.37 -5.69 17.84
CA ILE A 434 -6.94 -5.43 17.59
C ILE A 434 -6.66 -4.01 17.02
N ASP A 435 -7.65 -3.37 16.40
CA ASP A 435 -7.57 -1.96 15.92
C ASP A 435 -8.97 -1.34 15.93
N GLY A 436 -9.36 -0.72 17.04
CA GLY A 436 -10.72 -0.26 17.24
C GLY A 436 -11.67 -1.41 17.60
N VAL A 437 -12.83 -1.49 16.96
CA VAL A 437 -13.80 -2.57 17.17
C VAL A 437 -14.43 -3.00 15.86
N LYS A 438 -14.15 -4.22 15.43
CA LYS A 438 -14.86 -4.87 14.32
C LYS A 438 -15.85 -5.90 14.86
N ILE A 439 -17.09 -5.77 14.46
CA ILE A 439 -18.20 -6.66 14.82
C ILE A 439 -18.61 -7.41 13.55
N SER A 440 -18.55 -8.74 13.57
CA SER A 440 -18.91 -9.58 12.43
C SER A 440 -20.19 -10.36 12.70
N PHE A 441 -21.20 -10.14 11.88
CA PHE A 441 -22.48 -10.86 11.86
C PHE A 441 -22.39 -12.00 10.84
N GLU A 442 -21.82 -13.12 11.28
CA GLU A 442 -21.41 -14.21 10.38
C GLU A 442 -22.58 -14.82 9.59
N ALA A 443 -23.75 -14.98 10.24
CA ALA A 443 -24.95 -15.53 9.60
C ALA A 443 -25.46 -14.68 8.42
N ASP A 444 -25.30 -13.36 8.53
CA ASP A 444 -25.76 -12.38 7.54
C ASP A 444 -24.67 -11.98 6.56
N ARG A 445 -23.44 -12.49 6.73
CA ARG A 445 -22.26 -12.09 5.96
C ARG A 445 -22.02 -10.57 5.96
N LYS A 446 -22.23 -9.93 7.13
CA LYS A 446 -22.04 -8.50 7.35
C LYS A 446 -20.97 -8.25 8.41
N TRP A 447 -20.33 -7.11 8.34
CA TRP A 447 -19.50 -6.61 9.43
C TRP A 447 -19.54 -5.09 9.51
N VAL A 448 -19.23 -4.54 10.69
CA VAL A 448 -18.95 -3.13 10.87
C VAL A 448 -17.64 -2.97 11.63
N HIS A 449 -16.83 -1.99 11.21
CA HIS A 449 -15.56 -1.64 11.85
C HIS A 449 -15.56 -0.18 12.27
N LEU A 450 -15.47 0.06 13.58
CA LEU A 450 -15.32 1.38 14.19
C LEU A 450 -13.86 1.59 14.56
N ARG A 451 -13.28 2.69 14.09
CA ARG A 451 -11.86 2.92 14.24
C ARG A 451 -11.57 4.39 14.53
N ARG A 452 -10.69 4.64 15.51
CA ARG A 452 -10.16 5.99 15.79
C ARG A 452 -9.34 6.49 14.59
N SER A 453 -9.49 7.75 14.22
CA SER A 453 -8.52 8.42 13.35
C SER A 453 -7.29 8.82 14.16
N ASN A 454 -6.11 8.63 13.60
CA ASN A 454 -4.86 9.04 14.25
C ASN A 454 -4.62 10.55 14.14
N THR A 455 -5.24 11.22 13.16
CA THR A 455 -4.97 12.62 12.80
C THR A 455 -6.10 13.58 13.19
N GLU A 456 -7.34 13.09 13.30
CA GLU A 456 -8.52 13.90 13.51
C GLU A 456 -9.35 13.34 14.67
N PRO A 457 -10.12 14.17 15.42
CA PRO A 457 -11.03 13.69 16.45
C PRO A 457 -12.31 13.08 15.84
N ILE A 458 -12.13 12.02 15.04
CA ILE A 458 -13.23 11.30 14.40
C ILE A 458 -13.15 9.80 14.68
N ILE A 459 -14.30 9.15 14.64
CA ILE A 459 -14.42 7.70 14.48
C ILE A 459 -14.77 7.42 13.00
N ARG A 460 -13.99 6.60 12.33
CA ARG A 460 -14.34 6.03 11.05
C ARG A 460 -15.21 4.82 11.26
N ILE A 461 -16.29 4.71 10.49
CA ILE A 461 -17.27 3.61 10.56
C ILE A 461 -17.40 3.05 9.16
N TYR A 462 -16.87 1.85 8.95
CA TYR A 462 -17.00 1.10 7.71
C TYR A 462 -17.91 -0.08 7.95
N ALA A 463 -18.93 -0.24 7.12
CA ALA A 463 -19.88 -1.34 7.21
C ALA A 463 -19.97 -2.06 5.88
N GLU A 464 -19.81 -3.38 5.87
CA GLU A 464 -19.92 -4.23 4.68
C GLU A 464 -21.15 -5.13 4.79
N ALA A 465 -21.84 -5.28 3.65
CA ALA A 465 -22.94 -6.23 3.49
C ALA A 465 -23.06 -6.72 2.03
N PRO A 466 -23.84 -7.79 1.77
CA PRO A 466 -24.06 -8.30 0.40
C PRO A 466 -24.78 -7.34 -0.55
N THR A 467 -25.40 -6.27 -0.03
CA THR A 467 -26.02 -5.21 -0.83
C THR A 467 -25.67 -3.83 -0.30
N GLU A 468 -25.60 -2.85 -1.19
CA GLU A 468 -25.34 -1.46 -0.82
C GLU A 468 -26.32 -0.95 0.25
N LYS A 469 -27.63 -1.19 0.03
CA LYS A 469 -28.66 -0.81 0.98
C LYS A 469 -28.43 -1.42 2.37
N ALA A 470 -28.08 -2.70 2.46
CA ALA A 470 -27.84 -3.35 3.75
C ALA A 470 -26.57 -2.83 4.44
N ALA A 471 -25.54 -2.44 3.68
CA ALA A 471 -24.33 -1.82 4.22
C ALA A 471 -24.64 -0.42 4.80
N GLU A 472 -25.42 0.39 4.09
CA GLU A 472 -25.86 1.71 4.56
C GLU A 472 -26.79 1.62 5.79
N GLU A 473 -27.72 0.66 5.79
CA GLU A 473 -28.61 0.42 6.94
C GLU A 473 -27.81 0.02 8.18
N LEU A 474 -26.84 -0.89 8.04
CA LEU A 474 -25.96 -1.27 9.16
C LEU A 474 -25.13 -0.09 9.66
N ALA A 475 -24.53 0.68 8.76
CA ALA A 475 -23.78 1.88 9.12
C ALA A 475 -24.66 2.89 9.88
N GLY A 476 -25.88 3.14 9.39
CA GLY A 476 -26.85 4.03 10.03
C GLY A 476 -27.30 3.57 11.42
N GLU A 477 -27.52 2.28 11.62
CA GLU A 477 -27.82 1.69 12.92
C GLU A 477 -26.71 1.97 13.93
N ILE A 478 -25.46 1.67 13.56
CA ILE A 478 -24.28 1.86 14.42
C ILE A 478 -24.04 3.34 14.72
N ILE A 479 -24.21 4.23 13.75
CA ILE A 479 -24.13 5.68 13.94
C ILE A 479 -25.18 6.13 14.95
N GLY A 480 -26.44 5.68 14.82
CA GLY A 480 -27.51 6.02 15.74
C GLY A 480 -27.29 5.53 17.18
N ILE A 481 -26.61 4.39 17.37
CA ILE A 481 -26.18 3.93 18.71
C ILE A 481 -25.07 4.82 19.25
N ALA A 482 -24.04 5.14 18.44
CA ALA A 482 -22.94 6.01 18.85
C ALA A 482 -23.44 7.41 19.25
N GLU A 483 -24.39 8.00 18.52
CA GLU A 483 -25.01 9.29 18.84
C GLU A 483 -25.76 9.27 20.17
N LYS A 484 -26.44 8.16 20.49
CA LYS A 484 -27.11 8.02 21.81
C LYS A 484 -26.09 7.97 22.96
N ILE A 485 -24.94 7.33 22.75
CA ILE A 485 -23.86 7.26 23.76
C ILE A 485 -23.22 8.64 23.95
N ILE A 486 -23.08 9.44 22.89
CA ILE A 486 -22.54 10.81 22.93
C ILE A 486 -23.46 11.73 23.78
N ASN A 487 -24.77 11.55 23.64
CA ASN A 487 -25.78 12.39 24.28
C ASN A 487 -26.13 11.98 25.73
N GLN A 488 -25.53 10.92 26.27
CA GLN A 488 -25.59 10.47 27.66
C GLN A 488 -24.38 10.98 28.46
#